data_1932ecf19edc98f6b674a842400e9e87
#
_entry.id   1932ecf19edc98f6b674a842400e9e87
#
_cell.length_a   1.000
_cell.length_b   1.000
_cell.length_c   1.000
_cell.angle_alpha   90.00
_cell.angle_beta   90.00
_cell.angle_gamma   90.00
#
_symmetry.space_group_name_H-M   'P 1'
#
loop_
_entity.id
_entity.type
_entity.pdbx_description
1 polymer ?
#
loop_
_entity_poly.entity_id
_entity_poly.type
_entity_poly.pdbx_seq_one_letter_code
_entity_poly.pdbx_strand_id
1 'polypeptide(L)'
;MESRRNAYISILKLISACFVVFIHIRFPGSFGDGIHCVARFAVPVFLLISGYYSYGADVDTLGKRFRKIVFLAILSNGSYFLWDVFRTLVKHGNLMEYCARVFTVESLARFVFMGENPFSEHLWYLSAMVLVYAVMIGYKRFYRRSDKTDYLPLYIVSVCGFMLQIAFGVKALGVGMDVNYKLYRYCLFFALPLFALGLFIHEHQKRIMESYRFTHTKAVFLILLGFILSLIQWFGIGMVEMPLGMFLVVVHLFLLAINGDSAKAHSHTVMALIGCTEICSTVVYIIHPLINRITGAFQSRVPLFDALRSMEGIYPLYVMLASVIIGYCIAFVVYRLRRARPTRAHLNG
;
A
#
# COMPACT_ATOMS: atom_id res chain seq x y z
N MET A 1 -6.19 -24.40 -8.27
CA MET A 1 -6.33 -23.47 -9.41
C MET A 1 -5.53 -22.21 -9.11
N GLU A 2 -4.41 -21.98 -9.82
CA GLU A 2 -3.73 -20.69 -9.77
C GLU A 2 -4.70 -19.65 -10.33
N SER A 3 -5.15 -18.73 -9.49
CA SER A 3 -5.94 -17.58 -9.92
C SER A 3 -5.15 -16.89 -11.04
N ARG A 4 -5.71 -16.84 -12.24
CA ARG A 4 -5.11 -16.11 -13.38
C ARG A 4 -4.78 -14.70 -12.90
N ARG A 5 -3.49 -14.37 -12.90
CA ARG A 5 -3.01 -13.05 -12.47
C ARG A 5 -3.44 -12.02 -13.49
N ASN A 6 -4.16 -11.01 -13.05
CA ASN A 6 -4.59 -9.91 -13.90
C ASN A 6 -3.40 -8.95 -14.13
N ALA A 7 -2.98 -8.79 -15.39
CA ALA A 7 -1.85 -7.94 -15.78
C ALA A 7 -2.08 -6.47 -15.42
N TYR A 8 -3.30 -5.97 -15.65
CA TYR A 8 -3.64 -4.57 -15.36
C TYR A 8 -3.62 -4.26 -13.87
N ILE A 9 -4.06 -5.20 -13.02
CA ILE A 9 -3.93 -5.07 -11.57
C ILE A 9 -2.46 -5.04 -11.15
N SER A 10 -1.60 -5.86 -11.76
CA SER A 10 -0.16 -5.85 -11.45
C SER A 10 0.51 -4.54 -11.88
N ILE A 11 0.13 -4.00 -13.03
CA ILE A 11 0.57 -2.67 -13.49
C ILE A 11 0.06 -1.57 -12.55
N LEU A 12 -1.22 -1.62 -12.16
CA LEU A 12 -1.81 -0.66 -11.23
C LEU A 12 -1.08 -0.67 -9.87
N LYS A 13 -0.70 -1.86 -9.37
CA LYS A 13 0.12 -1.99 -8.16
C LYS A 13 1.48 -1.31 -8.32
N LEU A 14 2.16 -1.50 -9.46
CA LEU A 14 3.46 -0.88 -9.70
C LEU A 14 3.35 0.64 -9.81
N ILE A 15 2.38 1.15 -10.55
CA ILE A 15 2.09 2.59 -10.63
C ILE A 15 1.81 3.15 -9.23
N SER A 16 0.96 2.48 -8.44
CA SER A 16 0.67 2.88 -7.06
C SER A 16 1.94 2.88 -6.20
N ALA A 17 2.82 1.87 -6.33
CA ALA A 17 4.08 1.85 -5.59
C ALA A 17 5.01 3.02 -5.97
N CYS A 18 5.08 3.39 -7.25
CA CYS A 18 5.82 4.57 -7.71
C CYS A 18 5.25 5.86 -7.11
N PHE A 19 3.91 6.01 -7.06
CA PHE A 19 3.29 7.18 -6.45
C PHE A 19 3.45 7.23 -4.92
N VAL A 20 3.56 6.08 -4.23
CA VAL A 20 3.92 6.08 -2.80
C VAL A 20 5.28 6.75 -2.55
N VAL A 21 6.24 6.61 -3.47
CA VAL A 21 7.52 7.32 -3.37
C VAL A 21 7.30 8.82 -3.26
N PHE A 22 6.41 9.39 -4.08
CA PHE A 22 6.13 10.84 -4.11
C PHE A 22 5.32 11.34 -2.89
N ILE A 23 4.68 10.44 -2.13
CA ILE A 23 4.11 10.79 -0.82
C ILE A 23 5.22 11.12 0.18
N HIS A 24 6.33 10.38 0.13
CA HIS A 24 7.41 10.48 1.13
C HIS A 24 8.59 11.33 0.66
N ILE A 25 8.80 11.42 -0.64
CA ILE A 25 9.88 12.20 -1.28
C ILE A 25 9.20 13.21 -2.20
N ARG A 26 9.01 14.43 -1.68
CA ARG A 26 8.20 15.45 -2.36
C ARG A 26 8.99 16.21 -3.41
N PHE A 27 8.31 16.61 -4.47
CA PHE A 27 8.78 17.66 -5.36
C PHE A 27 8.64 19.02 -4.68
N PRO A 28 9.43 20.05 -5.09
CA PRO A 28 9.36 21.38 -4.49
C PRO A 28 8.11 22.17 -4.93
N GLY A 29 7.71 23.11 -4.09
CA GLY A 29 6.67 24.11 -4.38
C GLY A 29 5.26 23.54 -4.58
N SER A 30 4.35 24.37 -5.08
CA SER A 30 2.93 24.03 -5.31
C SER A 30 2.73 22.86 -6.29
N PHE A 31 3.66 22.69 -7.24
CA PHE A 31 3.66 21.54 -8.11
C PHE A 31 3.84 20.26 -7.29
N GLY A 32 4.77 20.25 -6.34
CA GLY A 32 5.00 19.14 -5.42
C GLY A 32 3.79 18.85 -4.54
N ASP A 33 3.11 19.85 -4.06
CA ASP A 33 1.88 19.71 -3.30
C ASP A 33 0.76 19.07 -4.15
N GLY A 34 0.64 19.47 -5.40
CA GLY A 34 -0.29 18.85 -6.36
C GLY A 34 0.02 17.37 -6.61
N ILE A 35 1.28 17.02 -6.86
CA ILE A 35 1.71 15.61 -7.02
C ILE A 35 1.45 14.82 -5.73
N HIS A 36 1.70 15.40 -4.56
CA HIS A 36 1.45 14.77 -3.27
C HIS A 36 -0.05 14.50 -3.05
N CYS A 37 -0.93 15.42 -3.44
CA CYS A 37 -2.38 15.19 -3.45
C CYS A 37 -2.77 14.05 -4.39
N VAL A 38 -2.31 14.10 -5.65
CA VAL A 38 -2.56 13.06 -6.64
C VAL A 38 -2.08 11.69 -6.16
N ALA A 39 -0.92 11.61 -5.53
CA ALA A 39 -0.33 10.36 -5.04
C ALA A 39 -1.17 9.65 -3.95
N ARG A 40 -2.13 10.35 -3.31
CA ARG A 40 -2.97 9.79 -2.24
C ARG A 40 -3.86 8.61 -2.66
N PHE A 41 -4.06 8.37 -3.96
CA PHE A 41 -4.78 7.18 -4.43
C PHE A 41 -4.01 5.87 -4.17
N ALA A 42 -2.70 5.93 -4.04
CA ALA A 42 -1.83 4.78 -4.13
C ALA A 42 -2.07 3.73 -3.02
N VAL A 43 -2.11 4.14 -1.76
CA VAL A 43 -2.35 3.23 -0.63
C VAL A 43 -3.78 2.67 -0.62
N PRO A 44 -4.84 3.49 -0.83
CA PRO A 44 -6.20 2.99 -1.01
C PRO A 44 -6.35 1.91 -2.06
N VAL A 45 -5.68 2.02 -3.20
CA VAL A 45 -5.68 1.00 -4.26
C VAL A 45 -5.13 -0.34 -3.76
N PHE A 46 -4.04 -0.36 -3.00
CA PHE A 46 -3.49 -1.60 -2.42
C PHE A 46 -4.46 -2.27 -1.45
N LEU A 47 -5.14 -1.48 -0.61
CA LEU A 47 -6.14 -1.99 0.34
C LEU A 47 -7.32 -2.60 -0.39
N LEU A 48 -7.86 -1.91 -1.38
CA LEU A 48 -8.98 -2.35 -2.20
C LEU A 48 -8.64 -3.64 -2.97
N ILE A 49 -7.49 -3.71 -3.63
CA ILE A 49 -7.02 -4.93 -4.31
C ILE A 49 -6.92 -6.10 -3.34
N SER A 50 -6.39 -5.87 -2.13
CA SER A 50 -6.25 -6.91 -1.11
C SER A 50 -7.61 -7.45 -0.67
N GLY A 51 -8.60 -6.59 -0.51
CA GLY A 51 -9.98 -6.96 -0.21
C GLY A 51 -10.62 -7.75 -1.34
N TYR A 52 -10.52 -7.26 -2.57
CA TYR A 52 -11.09 -7.91 -3.76
C TYR A 52 -10.65 -9.37 -3.89
N TYR A 53 -9.37 -9.65 -3.76
CA TYR A 53 -8.86 -11.02 -3.81
C TYR A 53 -9.15 -11.84 -2.55
N SER A 54 -9.65 -11.23 -1.48
CA SER A 54 -9.98 -11.92 -0.23
C SER A 54 -11.44 -12.37 -0.16
N TYR A 55 -12.28 -11.94 -1.10
CA TYR A 55 -13.65 -12.42 -1.19
C TYR A 55 -13.68 -13.95 -1.42
N GLY A 56 -14.52 -14.65 -0.69
CA GLY A 56 -14.64 -16.10 -0.78
C GLY A 56 -13.42 -16.91 -0.29
N ALA A 57 -12.31 -16.26 0.09
CA ALA A 57 -11.14 -16.98 0.58
C ALA A 57 -11.45 -17.72 1.89
N ASP A 58 -10.96 -18.95 2.01
CA ASP A 58 -11.03 -19.75 3.23
C ASP A 58 -10.02 -19.27 4.30
N VAL A 59 -10.15 -19.82 5.52
CA VAL A 59 -9.28 -19.47 6.65
C VAL A 59 -7.81 -19.80 6.35
N ASP A 60 -7.54 -20.88 5.64
CA ASP A 60 -6.16 -21.30 5.33
C ASP A 60 -5.50 -20.35 4.32
N THR A 61 -6.25 -19.93 3.31
CA THR A 61 -5.79 -18.94 2.33
C THR A 61 -5.55 -17.59 2.98
N LEU A 62 -6.47 -17.12 3.84
CA LEU A 62 -6.28 -15.89 4.62
C LEU A 62 -5.08 -16.03 5.57
N GLY A 63 -4.90 -17.19 6.21
CA GLY A 63 -3.75 -17.49 7.06
C GLY A 63 -2.42 -17.47 6.31
N LYS A 64 -2.36 -17.95 5.06
CA LYS A 64 -1.16 -17.85 4.21
C LYS A 64 -0.84 -16.38 3.87
N ARG A 65 -1.86 -15.56 3.57
CA ARG A 65 -1.70 -14.11 3.30
C ARG A 65 -1.26 -13.37 4.55
N PHE A 66 -1.88 -13.64 5.70
CA PHE A 66 -1.49 -13.09 6.99
C PHE A 66 -0.02 -13.35 7.28
N ARG A 67 0.42 -14.63 7.21
CA ARG A 67 1.84 -14.99 7.44
C ARG A 67 2.79 -14.28 6.48
N LYS A 68 2.39 -14.13 5.20
CA LYS A 68 3.20 -13.39 4.21
C LYS A 68 3.36 -11.92 4.62
N ILE A 69 2.28 -11.26 5.04
CA ILE A 69 2.33 -9.84 5.46
C ILE A 69 3.12 -9.67 6.75
N VAL A 70 2.93 -10.57 7.73
CA VAL A 70 3.73 -10.59 8.97
C VAL A 70 5.23 -10.76 8.64
N PHE A 71 5.58 -11.69 7.77
CA PHE A 71 6.97 -11.88 7.33
C PHE A 71 7.54 -10.63 6.68
N LEU A 72 6.78 -9.98 5.78
CA LEU A 72 7.20 -8.74 5.16
C LEU A 72 7.34 -7.60 6.18
N ALA A 73 6.44 -7.52 7.16
CA ALA A 73 6.51 -6.53 8.23
C ALA A 73 7.77 -6.74 9.09
N ILE A 74 8.07 -7.99 9.49
CA ILE A 74 9.28 -8.31 10.26
C ILE A 74 10.53 -8.00 9.45
N LEU A 75 10.61 -8.44 8.19
CA LEU A 75 11.76 -8.20 7.33
C LEU A 75 12.00 -6.69 7.11
N SER A 76 10.93 -5.93 6.86
CA SER A 76 11.04 -4.48 6.63
C SER A 76 11.49 -3.75 7.89
N ASN A 77 10.81 -4.00 9.03
CA ASN A 77 11.19 -3.40 10.31
C ASN A 77 12.63 -3.76 10.71
N GLY A 78 13.03 -5.03 10.54
CA GLY A 78 14.38 -5.48 10.77
C GLY A 78 15.42 -4.76 9.92
N SER A 79 15.13 -4.54 8.63
CA SER A 79 16.02 -3.81 7.72
C SER A 79 16.22 -2.35 8.16
N TYR A 80 15.15 -1.67 8.57
CA TYR A 80 15.24 -0.29 9.07
C TYR A 80 15.94 -0.22 10.43
N PHE A 81 15.67 -1.15 11.33
CA PHE A 81 16.36 -1.27 12.61
C PHE A 81 17.87 -1.47 12.40
N LEU A 82 18.27 -2.41 11.54
CA LEU A 82 19.69 -2.66 11.22
C LEU A 82 20.35 -1.42 10.60
N TRP A 83 19.65 -0.68 9.74
CA TRP A 83 20.15 0.59 9.21
C TRP A 83 20.38 1.63 10.32
N ASP A 84 19.44 1.76 11.24
CA ASP A 84 19.54 2.73 12.33
C ASP A 84 20.65 2.35 13.33
N VAL A 85 20.82 1.05 13.62
CA VAL A 85 21.94 0.51 14.40
C VAL A 85 23.27 0.84 13.72
N PHE A 86 23.42 0.51 12.43
CA PHE A 86 24.61 0.82 11.64
C PHE A 86 24.93 2.32 11.70
N ARG A 87 23.94 3.16 11.47
CA ARG A 87 24.11 4.62 11.49
C ARG A 87 24.52 5.15 12.88
N THR A 88 23.94 4.59 13.94
CA THR A 88 24.29 4.95 15.33
C THR A 88 25.75 4.61 15.63
N LEU A 89 26.20 3.40 15.25
CA LEU A 89 27.59 2.98 15.44
C LEU A 89 28.58 3.83 14.63
N VAL A 90 28.29 4.10 13.37
CA VAL A 90 29.16 4.92 12.50
C VAL A 90 29.28 6.37 13.02
N LYS A 91 28.26 6.88 13.69
CA LYS A 91 28.27 8.21 14.31
C LYS A 91 28.81 8.22 15.75
N HIS A 92 29.36 7.11 16.22
CA HIS A 92 29.83 6.94 17.61
C HIS A 92 28.74 7.24 18.65
N GLY A 93 27.47 7.02 18.30
CA GLY A 93 26.33 7.18 19.19
C GLY A 93 26.17 6.00 20.18
N ASN A 94 25.38 6.22 21.22
CA ASN A 94 25.08 5.20 22.20
C ASN A 94 23.93 4.30 21.74
N LEU A 95 24.22 3.04 21.42
CA LEU A 95 23.24 2.06 20.96
C LEU A 95 22.21 1.74 22.05
N MET A 96 22.60 1.70 23.31
CA MET A 96 21.69 1.42 24.43
C MET A 96 20.64 2.53 24.57
N GLU A 97 21.07 3.79 24.45
CA GLU A 97 20.18 4.95 24.47
C GLU A 97 19.20 4.92 23.28
N TYR A 98 19.68 4.58 22.07
CA TYR A 98 18.83 4.38 20.91
C TYR A 98 17.76 3.31 21.17
N CYS A 99 18.15 2.13 21.66
CA CYS A 99 17.22 1.05 21.97
C CYS A 99 16.23 1.44 23.06
N ALA A 100 16.68 2.09 24.14
CA ALA A 100 15.83 2.55 25.23
C ALA A 100 14.75 3.55 24.75
N ARG A 101 15.08 4.39 23.77
CA ARG A 101 14.12 5.33 23.17
C ARG A 101 13.11 4.66 22.26
N VAL A 102 13.54 3.67 21.46
CA VAL A 102 12.69 3.02 20.46
C VAL A 102 11.78 1.97 21.10
N PHE A 103 12.27 1.20 22.06
CA PHE A 103 11.55 0.08 22.68
C PHE A 103 10.88 0.46 24.02
N THR A 104 10.30 1.67 24.09
CA THR A 104 9.46 2.05 25.24
C THR A 104 8.11 1.33 25.17
N VAL A 105 7.48 1.10 26.33
CA VAL A 105 6.12 0.54 26.40
C VAL A 105 5.13 1.39 25.58
N GLU A 106 5.26 2.71 25.65
CA GLU A 106 4.45 3.65 24.87
C GLU A 106 4.65 3.48 23.37
N SER A 107 5.89 3.40 22.89
CA SER A 107 6.21 3.21 21.47
C SER A 107 5.63 1.89 20.95
N LEU A 108 5.77 0.81 21.73
CA LEU A 108 5.21 -0.50 21.39
C LEU A 108 3.68 -0.49 21.39
N ALA A 109 3.06 0.16 22.36
CA ALA A 109 1.60 0.31 22.42
C ALA A 109 1.09 1.11 21.20
N ARG A 110 1.73 2.22 20.85
CA ARG A 110 1.39 3.02 19.66
C ARG A 110 1.57 2.21 18.37
N PHE A 111 2.63 1.41 18.28
CA PHE A 111 2.85 0.52 17.14
C PHE A 111 1.72 -0.50 16.98
N VAL A 112 1.31 -1.16 18.06
CA VAL A 112 0.29 -2.21 18.03
C VAL A 112 -1.11 -1.62 17.82
N PHE A 113 -1.46 -0.56 18.55
CA PHE A 113 -2.84 -0.03 18.57
C PHE A 113 -3.09 1.10 17.56
N MET A 114 -2.09 1.88 17.21
CA MET A 114 -2.22 3.01 16.29
C MET A 114 -1.51 2.81 14.95
N GLY A 115 -0.78 1.71 14.78
CA GLY A 115 0.03 1.45 13.57
C GLY A 115 1.21 2.42 13.41
N GLU A 116 1.59 3.15 14.49
CA GLU A 116 2.75 4.05 14.46
C GLU A 116 4.04 3.25 14.45
N ASN A 117 4.69 3.18 13.29
CA ASN A 117 5.90 2.40 13.16
C ASN A 117 7.11 3.18 13.70
N PRO A 118 7.86 2.63 14.69
CA PRO A 118 8.97 3.33 15.32
C PRO A 118 10.21 3.46 14.42
N PHE A 119 10.35 2.62 13.40
CA PHE A 119 11.52 2.59 12.52
C PHE A 119 11.31 3.39 11.24
N SER A 120 10.11 3.33 10.66
CA SER A 120 9.80 4.08 9.45
C SER A 120 8.29 4.26 9.25
N GLU A 121 7.86 5.51 9.17
CA GLU A 121 6.44 5.87 9.15
C GLU A 121 5.66 5.17 8.04
N HIS A 122 6.23 5.03 6.83
CA HIS A 122 5.54 4.42 5.69
C HIS A 122 5.12 2.95 5.93
N LEU A 123 5.75 2.24 6.88
CA LEU A 123 5.44 0.83 7.18
C LEU A 123 4.09 0.64 7.91
N TRP A 124 3.40 1.73 8.28
CA TRP A 124 2.07 1.67 8.91
C TRP A 124 1.07 0.80 8.11
N TYR A 125 1.17 0.81 6.77
CA TYR A 125 0.31 0.01 5.91
C TYR A 125 0.47 -1.51 6.17
N LEU A 126 1.70 -2.00 6.39
CA LEU A 126 1.91 -3.41 6.70
C LEU A 126 1.29 -3.77 8.06
N SER A 127 1.43 -2.91 9.07
CA SER A 127 0.80 -3.08 10.38
C SER A 127 -0.72 -3.10 10.27
N ALA A 128 -1.31 -2.17 9.51
CA ALA A 128 -2.75 -2.13 9.24
C ALA A 128 -3.22 -3.40 8.52
N MET A 129 -2.48 -3.92 7.55
CA MET A 129 -2.82 -5.14 6.84
C MET A 129 -2.73 -6.40 7.71
N VAL A 130 -1.79 -6.45 8.66
CA VAL A 130 -1.74 -7.52 9.68
C VAL A 130 -3.05 -7.53 10.48
N LEU A 131 -3.49 -6.38 10.96
CA LEU A 131 -4.74 -6.25 11.73
C LEU A 131 -5.97 -6.60 10.87
N VAL A 132 -6.05 -6.10 9.63
CA VAL A 132 -7.16 -6.42 8.71
C VAL A 132 -7.26 -7.92 8.46
N TYR A 133 -6.15 -8.60 8.17
CA TYR A 133 -6.19 -10.05 7.97
C TYR A 133 -6.51 -10.82 9.27
N ALA A 134 -6.05 -10.35 10.43
CA ALA A 134 -6.43 -10.93 11.72
C ALA A 134 -7.94 -10.82 11.96
N VAL A 135 -8.54 -9.65 11.71
CA VAL A 135 -9.99 -9.41 11.77
C VAL A 135 -10.72 -10.35 10.80
N MET A 136 -10.26 -10.46 9.56
CA MET A 136 -10.88 -11.33 8.55
C MET A 136 -10.82 -12.81 8.92
N ILE A 137 -9.71 -13.28 9.48
CA ILE A 137 -9.58 -14.67 9.97
C ILE A 137 -10.53 -14.91 11.13
N GLY A 138 -10.60 -13.98 12.10
CA GLY A 138 -11.54 -14.05 13.22
C GLY A 138 -12.99 -14.09 12.74
N TYR A 139 -13.33 -13.18 11.81
CA TYR A 139 -14.66 -13.10 11.19
C TYR A 139 -15.05 -14.41 10.50
N LYS A 140 -14.18 -14.96 9.65
CA LYS A 140 -14.40 -16.23 8.97
C LYS A 140 -14.53 -17.42 9.93
N ARG A 141 -13.77 -17.43 11.03
CA ARG A 141 -13.89 -18.48 12.06
C ARG A 141 -15.22 -18.39 12.80
N PHE A 142 -15.73 -17.19 13.06
CA PHE A 142 -17.04 -16.98 13.67
C PHE A 142 -18.16 -17.52 12.78
N TYR A 143 -18.08 -17.29 11.47
CA TYR A 143 -19.05 -17.77 10.48
C TYR A 143 -18.78 -19.21 9.97
N ARG A 144 -17.80 -19.92 10.53
CA ARG A 144 -17.41 -21.28 10.06
C ARG A 144 -18.55 -22.30 10.07
N ARG A 145 -19.61 -22.07 10.83
CA ARG A 145 -20.79 -22.98 10.95
C ARG A 145 -21.86 -22.68 9.88
N SER A 146 -21.70 -21.66 9.07
CA SER A 146 -22.64 -21.29 7.99
C SER A 146 -22.01 -21.60 6.63
N ASP A 147 -22.78 -22.19 5.72
CA ASP A 147 -22.32 -22.51 4.35
C ASP A 147 -21.96 -21.26 3.54
N LYS A 148 -22.50 -20.09 3.91
CA LYS A 148 -22.19 -18.81 3.29
C LYS A 148 -21.74 -17.80 4.34
N THR A 149 -20.61 -17.12 4.06
CA THR A 149 -20.17 -15.99 4.87
C THR A 149 -21.00 -14.77 4.48
N ASP A 150 -21.76 -14.25 5.44
CA ASP A 150 -22.45 -12.97 5.26
C ASP A 150 -21.46 -11.83 5.53
N TYR A 151 -21.16 -11.00 4.55
CA TYR A 151 -20.25 -9.86 4.69
C TYR A 151 -20.98 -8.56 5.06
N LEU A 152 -22.30 -8.52 5.10
CA LEU A 152 -23.07 -7.31 5.37
C LEU A 152 -22.69 -6.64 6.70
N PRO A 153 -22.56 -7.36 7.84
CA PRO A 153 -22.12 -6.73 9.09
C PRO A 153 -20.76 -6.05 8.97
N LEU A 154 -19.81 -6.67 8.24
CA LEU A 154 -18.50 -6.10 8.00
C LEU A 154 -18.60 -4.83 7.13
N TYR A 155 -19.47 -4.81 6.13
CA TYR A 155 -19.70 -3.62 5.30
C TYR A 155 -20.29 -2.48 6.12
N ILE A 156 -21.28 -2.75 6.98
CA ILE A 156 -21.89 -1.72 7.86
C ILE A 156 -20.81 -1.13 8.78
N VAL A 157 -20.06 -1.97 9.49
CA VAL A 157 -18.99 -1.50 10.39
C VAL A 157 -17.94 -0.68 9.63
N SER A 158 -17.59 -1.12 8.41
CA SER A 158 -16.61 -0.43 7.58
C SER A 158 -17.12 0.93 7.08
N VAL A 159 -18.39 1.02 6.68
CA VAL A 159 -19.01 2.29 6.28
C VAL A 159 -19.07 3.26 7.46
N CYS A 160 -19.50 2.79 8.64
CA CYS A 160 -19.51 3.61 9.86
C CYS A 160 -18.11 4.11 10.22
N GLY A 161 -17.10 3.24 10.16
CA GLY A 161 -15.70 3.61 10.41
C GLY A 161 -15.20 4.66 9.42
N PHE A 162 -15.52 4.50 8.12
CA PHE A 162 -15.14 5.46 7.09
C PHE A 162 -15.86 6.83 7.27
N MET A 163 -17.15 6.82 7.62
CA MET A 163 -17.89 8.05 7.93
C MET A 163 -17.31 8.80 9.12
N LEU A 164 -16.90 8.08 10.17
CA LEU A 164 -16.21 8.68 11.32
C LEU A 164 -14.85 9.29 10.90
N GLN A 165 -14.10 8.61 10.04
CA GLN A 165 -12.85 9.16 9.50
C GLN A 165 -13.08 10.47 8.74
N ILE A 166 -14.09 10.52 7.86
CA ILE A 166 -14.44 11.75 7.14
C ILE A 166 -14.84 12.85 8.12
N ALA A 167 -15.68 12.53 9.11
CA ALA A 167 -16.13 13.50 10.11
C ALA A 167 -14.94 14.07 10.91
N PHE A 168 -14.01 13.25 11.34
CA PHE A 168 -12.77 13.71 11.99
C PHE A 168 -11.92 14.58 11.07
N GLY A 169 -11.76 14.18 9.78
CA GLY A 169 -11.01 14.95 8.79
C GLY A 169 -11.59 16.35 8.57
N VAL A 170 -12.89 16.45 8.39
CA VAL A 170 -13.59 17.73 8.22
C VAL A 170 -13.49 18.60 9.49
N LYS A 171 -13.64 18.00 10.67
CA LYS A 171 -13.53 18.71 11.95
C LYS A 171 -12.12 19.25 12.19
N ALA A 172 -11.09 18.47 11.88
CA ALA A 172 -9.70 18.89 12.01
C ALA A 172 -9.36 20.11 11.14
N LEU A 173 -10.01 20.25 9.98
CA LEU A 173 -9.82 21.40 9.08
C LEU A 173 -10.59 22.65 9.53
N GLY A 174 -11.69 22.50 10.30
CA GLY A 174 -12.60 23.61 10.59
C GLY A 174 -12.52 24.21 12.00
N VAL A 175 -11.92 23.56 12.99
CA VAL A 175 -12.14 23.93 14.40
C VAL A 175 -10.86 24.03 15.24
N GLY A 176 -9.68 24.05 14.65
CA GLY A 176 -8.41 24.22 15.41
C GLY A 176 -8.16 23.17 16.50
N MET A 177 -8.81 22.01 16.44
CA MET A 177 -8.51 20.90 17.33
C MET A 177 -7.29 20.17 16.82
N ASP A 178 -6.29 20.00 17.66
CA ASP A 178 -5.14 19.11 17.46
C ASP A 178 -5.60 17.64 17.42
N VAL A 179 -6.27 17.25 16.34
CA VAL A 179 -6.62 15.86 16.12
C VAL A 179 -5.38 15.18 15.55
N ASN A 180 -4.82 14.25 16.31
CA ASN A 180 -3.69 13.46 15.86
C ASN A 180 -4.03 12.79 14.52
N TYR A 181 -3.42 13.28 13.42
CA TYR A 181 -3.66 12.79 12.06
C TYR A 181 -3.45 11.27 11.92
N LYS A 182 -2.71 10.65 12.84
CA LYS A 182 -2.45 9.22 12.89
C LYS A 182 -3.70 8.39 13.21
N LEU A 183 -4.71 8.97 13.87
CA LEU A 183 -6.02 8.35 14.05
C LEU A 183 -6.72 8.09 12.71
N TYR A 184 -6.48 8.93 11.70
CA TYR A 184 -7.06 8.72 10.36
C TYR A 184 -6.56 7.46 9.67
N ARG A 185 -5.31 7.04 9.96
CA ARG A 185 -4.68 5.85 9.39
C ARG A 185 -5.02 4.58 10.17
N TYR A 186 -5.77 4.71 11.26
CA TYR A 186 -6.13 3.56 12.07
C TYR A 186 -6.83 2.48 11.25
N CYS A 187 -6.49 1.21 11.52
CA CYS A 187 -6.95 0.05 10.76
C CYS A 187 -8.48 0.05 10.55
N LEU A 188 -9.27 0.37 11.59
CA LEU A 188 -10.73 0.35 11.55
C LEU A 188 -11.33 1.49 10.71
N PHE A 189 -10.65 2.64 10.62
CA PHE A 189 -11.24 3.83 9.99
C PHE A 189 -10.75 4.06 8.56
N PHE A 190 -9.64 3.45 8.17
CA PHE A 190 -9.07 3.63 6.83
C PHE A 190 -8.85 2.30 6.11
N ALA A 191 -8.07 1.38 6.71
CA ALA A 191 -7.68 0.18 6.01
C ALA A 191 -8.84 -0.82 5.84
N LEU A 192 -9.62 -1.06 6.89
CA LEU A 192 -10.75 -2.00 6.85
C LEU A 192 -11.87 -1.52 5.93
N PRO A 193 -12.31 -0.25 5.92
CA PRO A 193 -13.30 0.26 4.96
C PRO A 193 -12.90 0.06 3.50
N LEU A 194 -11.66 0.39 3.14
CA LEU A 194 -11.17 0.22 1.77
C LEU A 194 -10.99 -1.24 1.38
N PHE A 195 -10.55 -2.08 2.32
CA PHE A 195 -10.51 -3.53 2.12
C PHE A 195 -11.91 -4.11 1.92
N ALA A 196 -12.89 -3.70 2.73
CA ALA A 196 -14.27 -4.15 2.61
C ALA A 196 -14.93 -3.67 1.30
N LEU A 197 -14.58 -2.47 0.82
CA LEU A 197 -14.97 -2.01 -0.51
C LEU A 197 -14.47 -2.96 -1.60
N GLY A 198 -13.26 -3.49 -1.47
CA GLY A 198 -12.73 -4.50 -2.38
C GLY A 198 -13.53 -5.80 -2.35
N LEU A 199 -13.92 -6.30 -1.15
CA LEU A 199 -14.82 -7.44 -1.00
C LEU A 199 -16.16 -7.17 -1.70
N PHE A 200 -16.76 -6.01 -1.46
CA PHE A 200 -18.04 -5.58 -2.03
C PHE A 200 -17.99 -5.52 -3.56
N ILE A 201 -16.93 -4.95 -4.14
CA ILE A 201 -16.76 -4.89 -5.60
C ILE A 201 -16.66 -6.31 -6.18
N HIS A 202 -15.94 -7.21 -5.53
CA HIS A 202 -15.86 -8.61 -6.00
C HIS A 202 -17.24 -9.29 -5.99
N GLU A 203 -17.95 -9.16 -4.88
CA GLU A 203 -19.27 -9.78 -4.69
C GLU A 203 -20.28 -9.29 -5.74
N HIS A 204 -20.25 -7.99 -6.04
CA HIS A 204 -21.24 -7.35 -6.91
C HIS A 204 -20.68 -6.99 -8.30
N GLN A 205 -19.53 -7.53 -8.70
CA GLN A 205 -18.83 -7.12 -9.93
C GLN A 205 -19.73 -7.13 -11.17
N LYS A 206 -20.45 -8.21 -11.40
CA LYS A 206 -21.37 -8.32 -12.57
C LYS A 206 -22.41 -7.20 -12.55
N ARG A 207 -23.11 -7.06 -11.40
CA ARG A 207 -24.17 -6.05 -11.23
C ARG A 207 -23.63 -4.63 -11.40
N ILE A 208 -22.42 -4.35 -10.85
CA ILE A 208 -21.76 -3.06 -11.02
C ILE A 208 -21.47 -2.78 -12.49
N MET A 209 -20.90 -3.74 -13.21
CA MET A 209 -20.56 -3.56 -14.63
C MET A 209 -21.80 -3.38 -15.51
N GLU A 210 -22.86 -4.13 -15.26
CA GLU A 210 -24.12 -4.08 -16.02
C GLU A 210 -24.92 -2.81 -15.71
N SER A 211 -25.23 -2.57 -14.42
CA SER A 211 -26.05 -1.43 -13.99
C SER A 211 -25.39 -0.09 -14.24
N TYR A 212 -24.06 -0.03 -14.11
CA TYR A 212 -23.30 1.17 -14.34
C TYR A 212 -23.06 1.45 -15.82
N ARG A 213 -23.37 0.51 -16.73
CA ARG A 213 -23.01 0.58 -18.16
C ARG A 213 -21.57 1.06 -18.30
N PHE A 214 -20.65 0.27 -17.71
CA PHE A 214 -19.25 0.64 -17.63
C PHE A 214 -18.67 0.91 -19.04
N THR A 215 -18.12 2.10 -19.23
CA THR A 215 -17.33 2.44 -20.41
C THR A 215 -15.97 3.01 -19.97
N HIS A 216 -14.92 2.73 -20.75
CA HIS A 216 -13.60 3.29 -20.48
C HIS A 216 -13.61 4.81 -20.43
N THR A 217 -14.34 5.47 -21.35
CA THR A 217 -14.48 6.93 -21.40
C THR A 217 -15.08 7.48 -20.11
N LYS A 218 -16.16 6.87 -19.61
CA LYS A 218 -16.81 7.28 -18.36
C LYS A 218 -15.89 7.11 -17.16
N ALA A 219 -15.15 6.00 -17.11
CA ALA A 219 -14.20 5.77 -16.02
C ALA A 219 -13.05 6.80 -16.06
N VAL A 220 -12.47 7.08 -17.23
CA VAL A 220 -11.42 8.11 -17.37
C VAL A 220 -11.96 9.48 -16.98
N PHE A 221 -13.17 9.84 -17.42
CA PHE A 221 -13.80 11.11 -17.03
C PHE A 221 -13.94 11.23 -15.51
N LEU A 222 -14.40 10.17 -14.82
CA LEU A 222 -14.59 10.19 -13.35
C LEU A 222 -13.26 10.16 -12.59
N ILE A 223 -12.21 9.56 -13.15
CA ILE A 223 -10.85 9.65 -12.60
C ILE A 223 -10.36 11.11 -12.69
N LEU A 224 -10.47 11.75 -13.84
CA LEU A 224 -10.07 13.15 -14.03
C LEU A 224 -10.87 14.10 -13.12
N LEU A 225 -12.18 13.92 -13.07
CA LEU A 225 -13.05 14.68 -12.15
C LEU A 225 -12.64 14.48 -10.71
N GLY A 226 -12.35 13.23 -10.30
CA GLY A 226 -11.90 12.92 -8.96
C GLY A 226 -10.57 13.59 -8.60
N PHE A 227 -9.61 13.64 -9.52
CA PHE A 227 -8.36 14.39 -9.32
C PHE A 227 -8.62 15.89 -9.18
N ILE A 228 -9.44 16.47 -10.04
CA ILE A 228 -9.77 17.91 -10.00
C ILE A 228 -10.43 18.25 -8.65
N LEU A 229 -11.44 17.49 -8.22
CA LEU A 229 -12.10 17.71 -6.93
C LEU A 229 -11.13 17.54 -5.75
N SER A 230 -10.20 16.58 -5.82
CA SER A 230 -9.18 16.38 -4.80
C SER A 230 -8.21 17.57 -4.72
N LEU A 231 -7.79 18.11 -5.86
CA LEU A 231 -6.91 19.28 -5.91
C LEU A 231 -7.62 20.54 -5.40
N ILE A 232 -8.88 20.74 -5.76
CA ILE A 232 -9.70 21.86 -5.25
C ILE A 232 -9.80 21.78 -3.73
N GLN A 233 -10.11 20.59 -3.19
CA GLN A 233 -10.16 20.38 -1.73
C GLN A 233 -8.80 20.63 -1.09
N TRP A 234 -7.72 20.10 -1.67
CA TRP A 234 -6.37 20.20 -1.14
C TRP A 234 -5.86 21.63 -1.02
N PHE A 235 -6.04 22.43 -2.08
CA PHE A 235 -5.60 23.82 -2.11
C PHE A 235 -6.59 24.78 -1.44
N GLY A 236 -7.89 24.46 -1.41
CA GLY A 236 -8.93 25.32 -0.83
C GLY A 236 -9.16 25.11 0.67
N ILE A 237 -9.13 23.85 1.13
CA ILE A 237 -9.44 23.50 2.53
C ILE A 237 -8.17 23.07 3.29
N GLY A 238 -7.23 22.42 2.60
CA GLY A 238 -6.01 21.94 3.18
C GLY A 238 -5.78 20.43 3.01
N MET A 239 -4.64 19.99 3.49
CA MET A 239 -4.17 18.62 3.34
C MET A 239 -4.97 17.64 4.20
N VAL A 240 -5.56 16.62 3.55
CA VAL A 240 -6.25 15.49 4.20
C VAL A 240 -5.65 14.18 3.74
N GLU A 241 -5.76 13.11 4.55
CA GLU A 241 -5.21 11.80 4.21
C GLU A 241 -5.86 11.22 2.94
N MET A 242 -7.17 11.38 2.77
CA MET A 242 -7.92 10.97 1.58
C MET A 242 -8.92 12.04 1.19
N PRO A 243 -8.62 12.90 0.21
CA PRO A 243 -9.58 13.83 -0.36
C PRO A 243 -10.82 13.11 -0.91
N LEU A 244 -11.99 13.74 -0.83
CA LEU A 244 -13.26 13.11 -1.25
C LEU A 244 -13.25 12.69 -2.73
N GLY A 245 -12.67 13.51 -3.60
CA GLY A 245 -12.50 13.17 -5.02
C GLY A 245 -11.64 11.93 -5.25
N MET A 246 -10.72 11.61 -4.33
CA MET A 246 -9.83 10.46 -4.44
C MET A 246 -10.60 9.13 -4.39
N PHE A 247 -11.79 9.10 -3.78
CA PHE A 247 -12.65 7.93 -3.78
C PHE A 247 -13.10 7.58 -5.22
N LEU A 248 -13.46 8.58 -6.03
CA LEU A 248 -13.77 8.37 -7.44
C LEU A 248 -12.55 7.82 -8.20
N VAL A 249 -11.37 8.39 -7.95
CA VAL A 249 -10.13 7.96 -8.59
C VAL A 249 -9.85 6.48 -8.28
N VAL A 250 -9.83 6.10 -7.02
CA VAL A 250 -9.49 4.74 -6.56
C VAL A 250 -10.44 3.70 -7.13
N VAL A 251 -11.75 3.95 -7.03
CA VAL A 251 -12.77 3.02 -7.54
C VAL A 251 -12.65 2.84 -9.05
N HIS A 252 -12.54 3.94 -9.81
CA HIS A 252 -12.56 3.84 -11.28
C HIS A 252 -11.23 3.36 -11.86
N LEU A 253 -10.08 3.65 -11.26
CA LEU A 253 -8.79 3.02 -11.61
C LEU A 253 -8.87 1.51 -11.43
N PHE A 254 -9.47 1.06 -10.32
CA PHE A 254 -9.63 -0.36 -10.05
C PHE A 254 -10.62 -1.03 -11.00
N LEU A 255 -11.78 -0.40 -11.27
CA LEU A 255 -12.77 -0.92 -12.24
C LEU A 255 -12.17 -1.01 -13.65
N LEU A 256 -11.34 -0.05 -14.08
CA LEU A 256 -10.59 -0.15 -15.32
C LEU A 256 -9.66 -1.35 -15.34
N ALA A 257 -8.92 -1.56 -14.24
CA ALA A 257 -7.96 -2.67 -14.16
C ALA A 257 -8.64 -4.04 -14.20
N ILE A 258 -9.77 -4.24 -13.53
CA ILE A 258 -10.49 -5.52 -13.56
C ILE A 258 -11.23 -5.77 -14.87
N ASN A 259 -11.67 -4.71 -15.57
CA ASN A 259 -12.37 -4.82 -16.84
C ASN A 259 -11.42 -5.00 -18.04
N GLY A 260 -10.16 -4.57 -17.92
CA GLY A 260 -9.16 -4.66 -18.98
C GLY A 260 -8.64 -6.07 -19.25
N ASP A 261 -8.83 -7.01 -18.32
CA ASP A 261 -8.28 -8.36 -18.42
C ASP A 261 -9.29 -9.36 -19.00
N SER A 262 -9.85 -9.04 -20.13
CA SER A 262 -10.66 -10.03 -20.85
C SER A 262 -9.75 -11.07 -21.53
N ALA A 263 -9.64 -12.25 -20.88
CA ALA A 263 -9.44 -13.57 -21.50
C ALA A 263 -8.33 -13.79 -22.55
N LYS A 264 -7.32 -12.92 -22.70
CA LYS A 264 -6.15 -13.25 -23.55
C LYS A 264 -5.24 -14.22 -22.80
N ALA A 265 -5.05 -15.41 -23.37
CA ALA A 265 -4.00 -16.34 -22.92
C ALA A 265 -2.65 -15.62 -23.04
N HIS A 266 -2.09 -15.17 -21.93
CA HIS A 266 -0.76 -14.55 -21.92
C HIS A 266 0.32 -15.61 -22.13
N SER A 267 1.31 -15.28 -22.96
CA SER A 267 2.49 -16.13 -23.13
C SER A 267 3.23 -16.35 -21.79
N HIS A 268 4.02 -17.41 -21.69
CA HIS A 268 4.85 -17.68 -20.51
C HIS A 268 5.73 -16.48 -20.11
N THR A 269 6.25 -15.73 -21.10
CA THR A 269 7.07 -14.55 -20.89
C THR A 269 6.27 -13.43 -20.23
N VAL A 270 5.03 -13.18 -20.69
CA VAL A 270 4.14 -12.17 -20.10
C VAL A 270 3.77 -12.54 -18.66
N MET A 271 3.47 -13.80 -18.39
CA MET A 271 3.16 -14.26 -17.03
C MET A 271 4.37 -14.11 -16.08
N ALA A 272 5.58 -14.35 -16.57
CA ALA A 272 6.81 -14.11 -15.82
C ALA A 272 6.99 -12.62 -15.50
N LEU A 273 6.78 -11.75 -16.49
CA LEU A 273 6.87 -10.29 -16.32
C LEU A 273 5.83 -9.78 -15.29
N ILE A 274 4.59 -10.24 -15.37
CA ILE A 274 3.54 -9.92 -14.39
C ILE A 274 3.97 -10.34 -12.98
N GLY A 275 4.55 -11.54 -12.84
CA GLY A 275 5.06 -12.02 -11.57
C GLY A 275 6.21 -11.17 -11.02
N CYS A 276 7.13 -10.71 -11.88
CA CYS A 276 8.19 -9.79 -11.51
C CYS A 276 7.65 -8.42 -11.10
N THR A 277 6.63 -7.91 -11.80
CA THR A 277 5.98 -6.64 -11.50
C THR A 277 5.33 -6.62 -10.12
N GLU A 278 4.70 -7.73 -9.70
CA GLU A 278 4.12 -7.85 -8.36
C GLU A 278 5.19 -7.84 -7.25
N ILE A 279 6.31 -8.51 -7.46
CA ILE A 279 7.42 -8.49 -6.51
C ILE A 279 8.05 -7.10 -6.50
N CYS A 280 8.30 -6.51 -7.68
CA CYS A 280 8.88 -5.18 -7.83
C CYS A 280 8.05 -4.13 -7.07
N SER A 281 6.71 -4.10 -7.22
CA SER A 281 5.85 -3.14 -6.51
C SER A 281 5.97 -3.26 -4.98
N THR A 282 6.11 -4.49 -4.47
CA THR A 282 6.33 -4.72 -3.02
C THR A 282 7.69 -4.21 -2.57
N VAL A 283 8.74 -4.47 -3.36
CA VAL A 283 10.10 -4.02 -3.06
C VAL A 283 10.19 -2.49 -3.11
N VAL A 284 9.65 -1.84 -4.15
CA VAL A 284 9.59 -0.37 -4.26
C VAL A 284 8.95 0.25 -3.02
N TYR A 285 7.79 -0.29 -2.61
CA TYR A 285 7.11 0.16 -1.40
C TYR A 285 8.02 0.08 -0.15
N ILE A 286 8.78 -1.00 0.00
CA ILE A 286 9.61 -1.21 1.21
C ILE A 286 10.86 -0.35 1.19
N ILE A 287 11.57 -0.25 0.04
CA ILE A 287 12.96 0.25 0.03
C ILE A 287 13.11 1.73 -0.27
N HIS A 288 12.09 2.41 -0.83
CA HIS A 288 12.26 3.81 -1.25
C HIS A 288 12.73 4.77 -0.15
N PRO A 289 12.25 4.69 1.13
CA PRO A 289 12.80 5.56 2.16
C PRO A 289 14.20 5.14 2.60
N LEU A 290 14.56 3.85 2.45
CA LEU A 290 15.91 3.39 2.74
C LEU A 290 16.91 3.98 1.74
N ILE A 291 16.55 4.03 0.43
CA ILE A 291 17.36 4.69 -0.60
C ILE A 291 17.56 6.17 -0.23
N ASN A 292 16.49 6.88 0.16
CA ASN A 292 16.60 8.26 0.62
C ASN A 292 17.52 8.41 1.85
N ARG A 293 17.41 7.50 2.83
CA ARG A 293 18.28 7.50 4.01
C ARG A 293 19.75 7.23 3.66
N ILE A 294 20.03 6.27 2.76
CA ILE A 294 21.37 5.95 2.29
C ILE A 294 21.96 7.15 1.53
N THR A 295 21.22 7.68 0.55
CA THR A 295 21.67 8.86 -0.22
C THR A 295 22.00 10.04 0.71
N GLY A 296 21.13 10.32 1.71
CA GLY A 296 21.41 11.39 2.69
C GLY A 296 22.56 11.10 3.63
N ALA A 297 22.80 9.84 4.00
CA ALA A 297 23.90 9.48 4.90
C ALA A 297 25.28 9.60 4.23
N PHE A 298 25.34 9.37 2.93
CA PHE A 298 26.58 9.41 2.15
C PHE A 298 26.71 10.66 1.25
N GLN A 299 25.81 11.63 1.37
CA GLN A 299 25.78 12.84 0.56
C GLN A 299 27.13 13.57 0.56
N SER A 300 27.74 13.80 1.72
CA SER A 300 29.03 14.49 1.83
C SER A 300 30.24 13.70 1.33
N ARG A 301 30.09 12.39 1.11
CA ARG A 301 31.19 11.49 0.67
C ARG A 301 31.11 11.11 -0.79
N VAL A 302 29.92 11.20 -1.40
CA VAL A 302 29.64 10.78 -2.77
C VAL A 302 29.12 11.99 -3.55
N PRO A 303 29.96 12.63 -4.40
CA PRO A 303 29.58 13.84 -5.13
C PRO A 303 28.30 13.70 -5.94
N LEU A 304 28.03 12.50 -6.49
CA LEU A 304 26.80 12.20 -7.22
C LEU A 304 25.55 12.35 -6.31
N PHE A 305 25.62 11.90 -5.06
CA PHE A 305 24.50 11.99 -4.13
C PHE A 305 24.22 13.44 -3.71
N ASP A 306 25.28 14.23 -3.57
CA ASP A 306 25.14 15.66 -3.30
C ASP A 306 24.49 16.39 -4.48
N ALA A 307 24.98 16.14 -5.70
CA ALA A 307 24.42 16.68 -6.92
C ALA A 307 22.95 16.29 -7.12
N LEU A 308 22.59 15.02 -6.89
CA LEU A 308 21.21 14.56 -7.00
C LEU A 308 20.28 15.22 -5.99
N ARG A 309 20.72 15.38 -4.74
CA ARG A 309 19.89 15.99 -3.70
C ARG A 309 19.74 17.50 -3.88
N SER A 310 20.75 18.19 -4.46
CA SER A 310 20.64 19.60 -4.80
C SER A 310 19.64 19.88 -5.93
N MET A 311 19.35 18.86 -6.77
CA MET A 311 18.33 18.93 -7.82
C MET A 311 16.94 18.53 -7.28
N GLU A 312 16.34 19.39 -6.44
CA GLU A 312 15.09 19.08 -5.73
C GLU A 312 13.94 18.56 -6.64
N GLY A 313 13.85 19.06 -7.87
CA GLY A 313 12.85 18.60 -8.86
C GLY A 313 13.14 17.23 -9.49
N ILE A 314 14.40 16.76 -9.45
CA ILE A 314 14.82 15.47 -10.04
C ILE A 314 14.95 14.39 -8.98
N TYR A 315 15.27 14.77 -7.75
CA TYR A 315 15.54 13.83 -6.67
C TYR A 315 14.42 12.82 -6.40
N PRO A 316 13.12 13.18 -6.38
CA PRO A 316 12.03 12.21 -6.23
C PRO A 316 12.00 11.16 -7.35
N LEU A 317 12.28 11.57 -8.60
CA LEU A 317 12.36 10.67 -9.74
C LEU A 317 13.55 9.71 -9.63
N TYR A 318 14.70 10.20 -9.18
CA TYR A 318 15.87 9.35 -8.90
C TYR A 318 15.52 8.25 -7.88
N VAL A 319 14.94 8.61 -6.74
CA VAL A 319 14.56 7.61 -5.71
C VAL A 319 13.54 6.62 -6.24
N MET A 320 12.56 7.07 -7.01
CA MET A 320 11.58 6.20 -7.66
C MET A 320 12.27 5.22 -8.64
N LEU A 321 13.08 5.72 -9.59
CA LEU A 321 13.75 4.90 -10.59
C LEU A 321 14.72 3.90 -9.96
N ALA A 322 15.53 4.34 -8.99
CA ALA A 322 16.44 3.47 -8.25
C ALA A 322 15.67 2.35 -7.53
N SER A 323 14.52 2.68 -6.91
CA SER A 323 13.65 1.70 -6.26
C SER A 323 13.09 0.68 -7.25
N VAL A 324 12.67 1.12 -8.43
CA VAL A 324 12.12 0.25 -9.49
C VAL A 324 13.20 -0.67 -10.06
N ILE A 325 14.39 -0.14 -10.35
CA ILE A 325 15.52 -0.93 -10.85
C ILE A 325 15.90 -2.02 -9.84
N ILE A 326 16.12 -1.66 -8.59
CA ILE A 326 16.43 -2.63 -7.52
C ILE A 326 15.27 -3.62 -7.36
N GLY A 327 14.03 -3.15 -7.42
CA GLY A 327 12.83 -3.98 -7.36
C GLY A 327 12.79 -5.05 -8.44
N TYR A 328 13.07 -4.69 -9.70
CA TYR A 328 13.12 -5.67 -10.80
C TYR A 328 14.32 -6.60 -10.70
N CYS A 329 15.49 -6.13 -10.25
CA CYS A 329 16.65 -7.00 -10.00
C CYS A 329 16.33 -8.08 -8.96
N ILE A 330 15.74 -7.69 -7.82
CA ILE A 330 15.30 -8.63 -6.78
C ILE A 330 14.22 -9.57 -7.31
N ALA A 331 13.24 -9.05 -8.05
CA ALA A 331 12.16 -9.84 -8.63
C ALA A 331 12.69 -10.90 -9.59
N PHE A 332 13.67 -10.54 -10.43
CA PHE A 332 14.33 -11.46 -11.37
C PHE A 332 15.08 -12.58 -10.64
N VAL A 333 15.84 -12.24 -9.61
CA VAL A 333 16.56 -13.25 -8.78
C VAL A 333 15.55 -14.20 -8.13
N VAL A 334 14.50 -13.68 -7.50
CA VAL A 334 13.45 -14.50 -6.87
C VAL A 334 12.75 -15.39 -7.89
N TYR A 335 12.47 -14.88 -9.09
CA TYR A 335 11.87 -15.66 -10.17
C TYR A 335 12.79 -16.82 -10.61
N ARG A 336 14.09 -16.56 -10.80
CA ARG A 336 15.08 -17.59 -11.15
C ARG A 336 15.18 -18.66 -10.07
N LEU A 337 15.27 -18.29 -8.80
CA LEU A 337 15.36 -19.22 -7.68
C LEU A 337 14.10 -20.10 -7.54
N ARG A 338 12.92 -19.55 -7.81
CA ARG A 338 11.67 -20.33 -7.81
C ARG A 338 11.62 -21.35 -8.92
N ARG A 339 12.13 -21.00 -10.10
CA ARG A 339 12.17 -21.91 -11.27
C ARG A 339 13.23 -23.01 -11.15
N ALA A 340 14.32 -22.75 -10.42
CA ALA A 340 15.40 -23.71 -10.17
C ALA A 340 15.05 -24.76 -9.09
N ARG A 341 13.98 -24.56 -8.31
CA ARG A 341 13.54 -25.58 -7.33
C ARG A 341 12.83 -26.70 -8.07
N PRO A 342 13.37 -27.96 -8.08
CA PRO A 342 12.70 -29.10 -8.70
C PRO A 342 11.34 -29.29 -8.02
N THR A 343 10.32 -29.51 -8.84
CA THR A 343 8.99 -29.94 -8.39
C THR A 343 9.17 -31.25 -7.60
N ARG A 344 8.94 -31.26 -6.30
CA ARG A 344 8.96 -32.43 -5.41
C ARG A 344 7.89 -33.47 -5.74
N ALA A 345 7.45 -33.56 -7.00
CA ALA A 345 6.36 -34.45 -7.44
C ALA A 345 6.85 -35.83 -7.94
N HIS A 346 8.16 -36.12 -7.91
CA HIS A 346 8.71 -37.39 -8.44
C HIS A 346 9.49 -38.24 -7.42
N LEU A 347 9.30 -38.03 -6.10
CA LEU A 347 9.97 -38.86 -5.08
C LEU A 347 9.03 -39.71 -4.23
N ASN A 348 7.77 -39.87 -4.63
CA ASN A 348 6.86 -40.86 -4.06
C ASN A 348 6.20 -41.63 -5.22
N GLY A 349 6.97 -42.42 -5.93
CA GLY A 349 6.57 -43.50 -6.80
C GLY A 349 7.08 -44.81 -6.21
#